data_c99865619c5d1cffdcaa82f677896185
#
_entry.id   c99865619c5d1cffdcaa82f677896185
#
_cell.length_a   1.000
_cell.length_b   1.000
_cell.length_c   1.000
_cell.angle_alpha   90.00
_cell.angle_beta   90.00
_cell.angle_gamma   90.00
#
_symmetry.space_group_name_H-M   'P 1'
#
loop_
_entity.id
_entity.type
_entity.pdbx_description
1 polymer ?
#
loop_
_entity_poly.entity_id
_entity_poly.type
_entity_poly.pdbx_seq_one_letter_code
_entity_poly.pdbx_strand_id
1 'polypeptide(L)'
;CVLGVLILKKGELSLTFNLLLLGLGASSLAGLAYNCVRVCRTTDHPLVVVLYFPLIGTPVALILTLLFRKWIWPTAFDWMIILVLGTLTQVAQIALTKALQSDKAANVSVLKYLGVVHAFIIGWLFFGEQISILSGIGTLVVLMGVVLFSWKRQLKTID
;
A
#
# COMPACT_ATOMS: atom_id res chain seq x y z
N CYS A 1 -1.81 0.71 -15.65
CA CYS A 1 -1.74 1.41 -14.33
C CYS A 1 -1.32 2.88 -14.48
N VAL A 2 -0.25 3.22 -15.21
CA VAL A 2 0.22 4.62 -15.37
C VAL A 2 -0.84 5.51 -16.04
N LEU A 3 -1.53 5.02 -17.07
CA LEU A 3 -2.64 5.72 -17.70
C LEU A 3 -3.80 6.01 -16.73
N GLY A 4 -4.16 5.07 -15.86
CA GLY A 4 -5.18 5.28 -14.84
C GLY A 4 -4.81 6.38 -13.83
N VAL A 5 -3.54 6.44 -13.42
CA VAL A 5 -3.02 7.49 -12.53
C VAL A 5 -3.04 8.86 -13.21
N LEU A 6 -2.75 8.93 -14.52
CA LEU A 6 -2.80 10.17 -15.30
C LEU A 6 -4.24 10.68 -15.47
N ILE A 7 -5.22 9.78 -15.62
CA ILE A 7 -6.65 10.12 -15.69
C ILE A 7 -7.13 10.65 -14.33
N LEU A 8 -6.74 10.01 -13.24
CA LEU A 8 -7.02 10.48 -11.87
C LEU A 8 -6.47 11.90 -11.64
N LYS A 9 -5.28 12.21 -12.18
CA LYS A 9 -4.69 13.54 -12.07
C LYS A 9 -5.54 14.65 -12.71
N LYS A 10 -6.29 14.35 -13.76
CA LYS A 10 -7.09 15.34 -14.49
C LYS A 10 -8.43 15.66 -13.82
N GLY A 11 -8.85 14.85 -12.83
CA GLY A 11 -10.20 14.90 -12.27
C GLY A 11 -10.37 15.69 -10.97
N GLU A 12 -9.42 15.72 -10.04
CA GLU A 12 -9.67 16.27 -8.71
C GLU A 12 -8.50 16.85 -7.93
N LEU A 13 -7.27 16.61 -8.35
CA LEU A 13 -6.10 17.06 -7.60
C LEU A 13 -5.18 17.89 -8.49
N SER A 14 -5.01 19.15 -8.15
CA SER A 14 -3.82 19.92 -8.51
C SER A 14 -2.57 19.33 -7.86
N LEU A 15 -2.34 18.03 -8.10
CA LEU A 15 -1.12 17.37 -7.66
C LEU A 15 0.04 18.03 -8.38
N THR A 16 0.82 18.78 -7.63
CA THR A 16 2.07 19.33 -8.10
C THR A 16 2.92 18.21 -8.68
N PHE A 17 3.57 18.42 -9.81
CA PHE A 17 4.44 17.44 -10.47
C PHE A 17 5.40 16.74 -9.49
N ASN A 18 5.89 17.46 -8.48
CA ASN A 18 6.75 16.95 -7.42
C ASN A 18 6.08 15.85 -6.59
N LEU A 19 4.79 15.96 -6.27
CA LEU A 19 4.05 14.92 -5.53
C LEU A 19 3.86 13.64 -6.36
N LEU A 20 3.70 13.79 -7.68
CA LEU A 20 3.62 12.65 -8.58
C LEU A 20 4.97 11.91 -8.66
N LEU A 21 6.09 12.64 -8.75
CA LEU A 21 7.44 12.06 -8.72
C LEU A 21 7.72 11.35 -7.39
N LEU A 22 7.34 11.95 -6.26
CA LEU A 22 7.47 11.32 -4.95
C LEU A 22 6.66 10.03 -4.86
N GLY A 23 5.43 10.04 -5.35
CA GLY A 23 4.58 8.84 -5.39
C GLY A 23 5.15 7.71 -6.25
N LEU A 24 5.69 8.04 -7.43
CA LEU A 24 6.37 7.07 -8.30
C LEU A 24 7.64 6.53 -7.64
N GLY A 25 8.44 7.38 -7.01
CA GLY A 25 9.63 6.97 -6.26
C GLY A 25 9.28 6.03 -5.11
N ALA A 26 8.30 6.41 -4.29
CA ALA A 26 7.82 5.59 -3.18
C ALA A 26 7.29 4.22 -3.64
N SER A 27 6.52 4.17 -4.74
CA SER A 27 5.99 2.91 -5.27
C SER A 27 7.09 2.01 -5.85
N SER A 28 8.13 2.58 -6.45
CA SER A 28 9.29 1.84 -6.95
C SER A 28 10.08 1.22 -5.80
N LEU A 29 10.34 1.99 -4.74
CA LEU A 29 11.01 1.49 -3.52
C LEU A 29 10.19 0.40 -2.83
N ALA A 30 8.86 0.56 -2.75
CA ALA A 30 7.97 -0.47 -2.21
C ALA A 30 8.04 -1.77 -3.03
N GLY A 31 8.09 -1.67 -4.38
CA GLY A 31 8.27 -2.81 -5.26
C GLY A 31 9.60 -3.55 -5.02
N LEU A 32 10.68 -2.82 -4.84
CA LEU A 32 11.99 -3.39 -4.47
C LEU A 32 11.92 -4.09 -3.11
N ALA A 33 11.34 -3.44 -2.09
CA ALA A 33 11.18 -4.00 -0.75
C ALA A 33 10.41 -5.34 -0.78
N TYR A 34 9.32 -5.44 -1.54
CA TYR A 34 8.57 -6.69 -1.68
C TYR A 34 9.36 -7.82 -2.34
N ASN A 35 10.23 -7.48 -3.30
CA ASN A 35 11.14 -8.47 -3.88
C ASN A 35 12.19 -8.93 -2.85
N CYS A 36 12.74 -8.02 -2.04
CA CYS A 36 13.66 -8.38 -0.96
C CYS A 36 12.98 -9.30 0.07
N VAL A 37 11.75 -8.97 0.53
CA VAL A 37 10.97 -9.84 1.42
C VAL A 37 10.81 -11.25 0.86
N ARG A 38 10.62 -11.36 -0.45
CA ARG A 38 10.49 -12.65 -1.11
C ARG A 38 11.81 -13.41 -1.16
N VAL A 39 12.95 -12.74 -1.37
CA VAL A 39 14.27 -13.38 -1.33
C VAL A 39 14.55 -13.94 0.06
N CYS A 40 14.18 -13.22 1.12
CA CYS A 40 14.35 -13.65 2.51
C CYS A 40 13.53 -14.89 2.91
N ARG A 41 12.65 -15.41 2.04
CA ARG A 41 11.82 -16.59 2.36
C ARG A 41 12.61 -17.86 2.71
N THR A 42 13.82 -17.98 2.22
CA THR A 42 14.70 -19.15 2.44
C THR A 42 15.63 -18.99 3.63
N THR A 43 15.82 -17.77 4.11
CA THR A 43 16.77 -17.42 5.18
C THR A 43 16.08 -17.05 6.47
N ASP A 44 14.93 -16.34 6.39
CA ASP A 44 14.34 -15.70 7.54
C ASP A 44 12.86 -16.06 7.73
N HIS A 45 12.48 -16.25 9.00
CA HIS A 45 11.09 -16.47 9.36
C HIS A 45 10.27 -15.19 9.09
N PRO A 46 9.00 -15.28 8.60
CA PRO A 46 8.15 -14.13 8.29
C PRO A 46 8.06 -13.09 9.40
N LEU A 47 8.01 -13.53 10.66
CA LEU A 47 7.92 -12.63 11.82
C LEU A 47 9.19 -11.77 12.01
N VAL A 48 10.37 -12.34 11.70
CA VAL A 48 11.64 -11.60 11.77
C VAL A 48 11.65 -10.49 10.73
N VAL A 49 11.24 -10.81 9.49
CA VAL A 49 11.16 -9.83 8.40
C VAL A 49 10.21 -8.69 8.75
N VAL A 50 9.05 -9.01 9.34
CA VAL A 50 8.07 -8.00 9.77
C VAL A 50 8.61 -7.12 10.89
N LEU A 51 9.42 -7.66 11.80
CA LEU A 51 9.98 -6.92 12.93
C LEU A 51 10.95 -5.82 12.48
N TYR A 52 11.73 -6.06 11.42
CA TYR A 52 12.66 -5.05 10.90
C TYR A 52 11.98 -3.78 10.42
N PHE A 53 10.74 -3.88 9.94
CA PHE A 53 10.00 -2.72 9.43
C PHE A 53 9.74 -1.66 10.52
N PRO A 54 9.12 -1.97 11.67
CA PRO A 54 8.96 -1.01 12.74
C PRO A 54 10.29 -0.68 13.44
N LEU A 55 11.22 -1.62 13.52
CA LEU A 55 12.53 -1.41 14.16
C LEU A 55 13.32 -0.28 13.49
N ILE A 56 13.26 -0.17 12.17
CA ILE A 56 13.92 0.90 11.42
C ILE A 56 13.00 2.10 11.25
N GLY A 57 11.71 1.87 10.96
CA GLY A 57 10.76 2.93 10.71
C GLY A 57 10.47 3.83 11.92
N THR A 58 10.41 3.25 13.11
CA THR A 58 10.11 4.01 14.34
C THR A 58 11.18 5.04 14.69
N PRO A 59 12.49 4.72 14.73
CA PRO A 59 13.54 5.71 14.97
C PRO A 59 13.56 6.81 13.90
N VAL A 60 13.39 6.44 12.62
CA VAL A 60 13.35 7.42 11.53
C VAL A 60 12.17 8.36 11.68
N ALA A 61 10.98 7.84 11.95
CA ALA A 61 9.78 8.65 12.18
C ALA A 61 9.94 9.56 13.40
N LEU A 62 10.56 9.08 14.48
CA LEU A 62 10.84 9.86 15.67
C LEU A 62 11.77 11.04 15.37
N ILE A 63 12.89 10.78 14.68
CA ILE A 63 13.84 11.82 14.30
C ILE A 63 13.18 12.86 13.41
N LEU A 64 12.41 12.45 12.41
CA LEU A 64 11.71 13.38 11.51
C LEU A 64 10.66 14.21 12.27
N THR A 65 9.94 13.61 13.22
CA THR A 65 8.95 14.32 14.04
C THR A 65 9.62 15.37 14.92
N LEU A 66 10.74 15.05 15.54
CA LEU A 66 11.50 15.99 16.37
C LEU A 66 12.12 17.14 15.58
N LEU A 67 12.53 16.89 14.33
CA LEU A 67 13.15 17.91 13.47
C LEU A 67 12.13 18.86 12.81
N PHE A 68 10.98 18.34 12.38
CA PHE A 68 10.07 19.08 11.50
C PHE A 68 8.73 19.44 12.14
N ARG A 69 8.39 18.89 13.31
CA ARG A 69 7.08 19.09 13.94
C ARG A 69 7.21 19.34 15.44
N LYS A 70 6.25 20.09 15.99
CA LYS A 70 6.09 20.20 17.44
C LYS A 70 5.53 18.87 17.95
N TRP A 71 6.14 18.33 18.98
CA TRP A 71 5.64 17.16 19.69
C TRP A 71 4.27 17.47 20.33
N ILE A 72 3.27 16.69 20.00
CA ILE A 72 1.93 16.77 20.59
C ILE A 72 1.72 15.49 21.38
N TRP A 73 1.40 15.62 22.66
CA TRP A 73 1.08 14.46 23.49
C TRP A 73 -0.31 13.91 23.12
N PRO A 74 -0.44 12.60 22.81
CA PRO A 74 -1.72 11.99 22.53
C PRO A 74 -2.61 11.98 23.76
N THR A 75 -3.92 12.18 23.57
CA THR A 75 -4.93 11.98 24.59
C THR A 75 -5.14 10.50 24.89
N ALA A 76 -5.86 10.14 25.95
CA ALA A 76 -6.17 8.73 26.26
C ALA A 76 -6.96 8.06 25.12
N PHE A 77 -7.82 8.81 24.44
CA PHE A 77 -8.57 8.31 23.28
C PHE A 77 -7.67 8.07 22.08
N ASP A 78 -6.71 8.96 21.81
CA ASP A 78 -5.72 8.78 20.74
C ASP A 78 -4.87 7.55 20.97
N TRP A 79 -4.47 7.28 22.20
CA TRP A 79 -3.73 6.06 22.55
C TRP A 79 -4.52 4.79 22.23
N MET A 80 -5.82 4.78 22.51
CA MET A 80 -6.68 3.64 22.17
C MET A 80 -6.73 3.42 20.66
N ILE A 81 -6.90 4.50 19.87
CA ILE A 81 -6.90 4.44 18.41
C ILE A 81 -5.54 3.94 17.88
N ILE A 82 -4.43 4.46 18.42
CA ILE A 82 -3.07 4.06 18.02
C ILE A 82 -2.86 2.56 18.28
N LEU A 83 -3.29 2.04 19.42
CA LEU A 83 -3.17 0.61 19.73
C LEU A 83 -3.98 -0.26 18.78
N VAL A 84 -5.22 0.12 18.49
CA VAL A 84 -6.07 -0.61 17.55
C VAL A 84 -5.47 -0.60 16.15
N LEU A 85 -5.10 0.57 15.64
CA LEU A 85 -4.48 0.71 14.32
C LEU A 85 -3.14 -0.04 14.24
N GLY A 86 -2.30 0.08 15.26
CA GLY A 86 -1.02 -0.63 15.33
C GLY A 86 -1.20 -2.14 15.27
N THR A 87 -2.14 -2.69 16.05
CA THR A 87 -2.44 -4.12 16.08
C THR A 87 -2.97 -4.61 14.72
N LEU A 88 -3.94 -3.90 14.13
CA LEU A 88 -4.48 -4.25 12.82
C LEU A 88 -3.41 -4.19 11.72
N THR A 89 -2.59 -3.15 11.75
CA THR A 89 -1.48 -2.99 10.79
C THR A 89 -0.47 -4.13 10.93
N GLN A 90 -0.14 -4.54 12.15
CA GLN A 90 0.81 -5.63 12.40
C GLN A 90 0.27 -6.97 11.91
N VAL A 91 -1.01 -7.27 12.14
CA VAL A 91 -1.67 -8.47 11.60
C VAL A 91 -1.63 -8.46 10.07
N ALA A 92 -1.96 -7.32 9.45
CA ALA A 92 -1.92 -7.17 7.99
C ALA A 92 -0.50 -7.34 7.42
N GLN A 93 0.53 -6.81 8.09
CA GLN A 93 1.93 -6.96 7.68
C GLN A 93 2.41 -8.42 7.78
N ILE A 94 2.04 -9.14 8.82
CA ILE A 94 2.35 -10.57 8.96
C ILE A 94 1.68 -11.37 7.84
N ALA A 95 0.41 -11.12 7.55
CA ALA A 95 -0.33 -11.78 6.48
C ALA A 95 0.29 -11.50 5.11
N LEU A 96 0.64 -10.23 4.84
CA LEU A 96 1.29 -9.81 3.60
C LEU A 96 2.66 -10.47 3.42
N THR A 97 3.49 -10.48 4.47
CA THR A 97 4.83 -11.08 4.42
C THR A 97 4.75 -12.58 4.17
N LYS A 98 3.85 -13.30 4.87
CA LYS A 98 3.60 -14.72 4.62
C LYS A 98 3.14 -14.98 3.18
N ALA A 99 2.25 -14.15 2.64
CA ALA A 99 1.79 -14.26 1.27
C ALA A 99 2.92 -14.04 0.27
N LEU A 100 3.79 -13.04 0.47
CA LEU A 100 4.95 -12.77 -0.40
C LEU A 100 6.01 -13.87 -0.33
N GLN A 101 6.16 -14.53 0.81
CA GLN A 101 7.09 -15.64 0.96
C GLN A 101 6.54 -16.98 0.41
N SER A 102 5.22 -17.18 0.40
CA SER A 102 4.61 -18.44 -0.06
C SER A 102 4.29 -18.45 -1.56
N ASP A 103 4.02 -17.30 -2.19
CA ASP A 103 3.61 -17.25 -3.60
C ASP A 103 4.39 -16.21 -4.41
N LYS A 104 4.18 -16.20 -5.72
CA LYS A 104 4.78 -15.21 -6.61
C LYS A 104 4.27 -13.81 -6.25
N ALA A 105 5.19 -12.86 -6.10
CA ALA A 105 4.85 -11.47 -5.74
C ALA A 105 3.78 -10.83 -6.65
N ALA A 106 3.66 -11.29 -7.89
CA ALA A 106 2.63 -10.84 -8.83
C ALA A 106 1.22 -11.27 -8.41
N ASN A 107 1.03 -12.49 -7.89
CA ASN A 107 -0.27 -13.00 -7.44
C ASN A 107 -0.71 -12.25 -6.18
N VAL A 108 0.21 -12.05 -5.24
CA VAL A 108 -0.04 -11.28 -4.02
C VAL A 108 -0.39 -9.83 -4.35
N SER A 109 0.28 -9.23 -5.36
CA SER A 109 0.00 -7.86 -5.79
C SER A 109 -1.42 -7.67 -6.32
N VAL A 110 -2.01 -8.68 -6.96
CA VAL A 110 -3.41 -8.62 -7.43
C VAL A 110 -4.36 -8.48 -6.26
N LEU A 111 -4.17 -9.29 -5.21
CA LEU A 111 -5.02 -9.22 -4.01
C LEU A 111 -4.91 -7.87 -3.29
N LYS A 112 -3.77 -7.19 -3.37
CA LYS A 112 -3.61 -5.84 -2.80
C LYS A 112 -4.53 -4.81 -3.46
N TYR A 113 -4.88 -4.99 -4.73
CA TYR A 113 -5.80 -4.07 -5.39
C TYR A 113 -7.26 -4.20 -4.92
N LEU A 114 -7.63 -5.30 -4.26
CA LEU A 114 -8.88 -5.37 -3.52
C LEU A 114 -8.93 -4.33 -2.40
N GLY A 115 -7.78 -3.97 -1.82
CA GLY A 115 -7.67 -2.88 -0.85
C GLY A 115 -8.12 -1.53 -1.41
N VAL A 116 -7.88 -1.25 -2.69
CA VAL A 116 -8.35 -0.04 -3.36
C VAL A 116 -9.88 -0.02 -3.42
N VAL A 117 -10.51 -1.16 -3.72
CA VAL A 117 -11.98 -1.29 -3.75
C VAL A 117 -12.56 -1.07 -2.35
N HIS A 118 -11.96 -1.67 -1.33
CA HIS A 118 -12.39 -1.48 0.06
C HIS A 118 -12.22 -0.02 0.51
N ALA A 119 -11.09 0.62 0.19
CA ALA A 119 -10.87 2.03 0.50
C ALA A 119 -11.93 2.92 -0.16
N PHE A 120 -12.30 2.63 -1.40
CA PHE A 120 -13.33 3.35 -2.14
C PHE A 120 -14.71 3.21 -1.48
N ILE A 121 -15.09 1.98 -1.09
CA ILE A 121 -16.36 1.69 -0.42
C ILE A 121 -16.40 2.39 0.95
N ILE A 122 -15.34 2.31 1.72
CA ILE A 122 -15.26 2.93 3.05
C ILE A 122 -15.28 4.46 2.94
N GLY A 123 -14.53 5.05 2.00
CA GLY A 123 -14.52 6.49 1.72
C GLY A 123 -15.92 7.02 1.43
N TRP A 124 -16.66 6.31 0.57
CA TRP A 124 -18.03 6.68 0.24
C TRP A 124 -19.02 6.50 1.39
N LEU A 125 -18.98 5.34 2.10
CA LEU A 125 -19.97 5.01 3.14
C LEU A 125 -19.74 5.79 4.45
N PHE A 126 -18.49 5.95 4.88
CA PHE A 126 -18.15 6.48 6.19
C PHE A 126 -17.68 7.94 6.16
N PHE A 127 -17.06 8.36 5.08
CA PHE A 127 -16.51 9.71 4.96
C PHE A 127 -17.35 10.62 4.05
N GLY A 128 -18.40 10.07 3.40
CA GLY A 128 -19.26 10.86 2.51
C GLY A 128 -18.50 11.45 1.32
N GLU A 129 -17.39 10.83 0.93
CA GLU A 129 -16.58 11.31 -0.19
C GLU A 129 -17.40 11.27 -1.49
N GLN A 130 -17.48 12.41 -2.17
CA GLN A 130 -18.08 12.47 -3.49
C GLN A 130 -17.14 11.85 -4.51
N ILE A 131 -17.48 10.67 -4.98
CA ILE A 131 -16.69 9.97 -5.99
C ILE A 131 -16.92 10.65 -7.33
N SER A 132 -15.93 11.37 -7.84
CA SER A 132 -15.96 11.85 -9.20
C SER A 132 -16.05 10.68 -10.20
N ILE A 133 -16.88 10.81 -11.21
CA ILE A 133 -17.01 9.81 -12.29
C ILE A 133 -15.63 9.49 -12.88
N LEU A 134 -14.77 10.51 -13.00
CA LEU A 134 -13.43 10.35 -13.54
C LEU A 134 -12.52 9.50 -12.63
N SER A 135 -12.64 9.65 -11.30
CA SER A 135 -11.94 8.81 -10.32
C SER A 135 -12.42 7.36 -10.37
N GLY A 136 -13.72 7.15 -10.54
CA GLY A 136 -14.30 5.83 -10.74
C GLY A 136 -13.77 5.14 -12.00
N ILE A 137 -13.73 5.83 -13.12
CA ILE A 137 -13.18 5.32 -14.39
C ILE A 137 -11.68 5.02 -14.24
N GLY A 138 -10.89 5.92 -13.62
CA GLY A 138 -9.47 5.70 -13.37
C GLY A 138 -9.20 4.44 -12.54
N THR A 139 -9.98 4.23 -11.49
CA THR A 139 -9.90 3.03 -10.64
C THR A 139 -10.27 1.76 -11.42
N LEU A 140 -11.32 1.78 -12.23
CA LEU A 140 -11.70 0.64 -13.08
C LEU A 140 -10.60 0.30 -14.10
N VAL A 141 -9.98 1.29 -14.74
CA VAL A 141 -8.86 1.07 -15.67
C VAL A 141 -7.66 0.44 -14.97
N VAL A 142 -7.35 0.87 -13.74
CA VAL A 142 -6.29 0.26 -12.93
C VAL A 142 -6.62 -1.20 -12.62
N LEU A 143 -7.84 -1.49 -12.15
CA LEU A 143 -8.29 -2.84 -11.83
C LEU A 143 -8.29 -3.76 -13.05
N MET A 144 -8.82 -3.32 -14.19
CA MET A 144 -8.77 -4.08 -15.44
C MET A 144 -7.33 -4.38 -15.87
N GLY A 145 -6.43 -3.41 -15.80
CA GLY A 145 -5.01 -3.61 -16.12
C GLY A 145 -4.34 -4.67 -15.27
N VAL A 146 -4.69 -4.73 -13.98
CA VAL A 146 -4.17 -5.72 -13.05
C VAL A 146 -4.73 -7.11 -13.32
N VAL A 147 -6.05 -7.22 -13.50
CA VAL A 147 -6.73 -8.50 -13.80
C VAL A 147 -6.22 -9.09 -15.11
N LEU A 148 -6.13 -8.29 -16.16
CA LEU A 148 -5.61 -8.73 -17.47
C LEU A 148 -4.15 -9.20 -17.39
N PHE A 149 -3.31 -8.47 -16.64
CA PHE A 149 -1.92 -8.86 -16.44
C PHE A 149 -1.81 -10.20 -15.70
N SER A 150 -2.64 -10.43 -14.70
CA SER A 150 -2.67 -11.67 -13.91
C SER A 150 -3.16 -12.84 -14.71
N TRP A 151 -4.21 -12.65 -15.49
CA TRP A 151 -4.79 -13.71 -16.36
C TRP A 151 -3.80 -14.17 -17.41
N LYS A 152 -3.19 -13.22 -18.14
CA LYS A 152 -2.19 -13.54 -19.18
C LYS A 152 -0.98 -14.31 -18.64
N ARG A 153 -0.67 -14.16 -17.36
CA ARG A 153 0.44 -14.85 -16.71
C ARG A 153 0.09 -16.25 -16.23
N GLN A 154 -1.18 -16.50 -15.83
CA GLN A 154 -1.65 -17.84 -15.50
C GLN A 154 -1.64 -18.75 -16.72
N LEU A 155 -2.05 -18.26 -17.90
CA LEU A 155 -2.01 -19.03 -19.15
C LEU A 155 -0.59 -19.46 -19.54
N LYS A 156 0.42 -18.61 -19.27
CA LYS A 156 1.83 -18.92 -19.58
C LYS A 156 2.51 -19.90 -18.61
N THR A 157 1.83 -20.34 -17.57
CA THR A 157 2.37 -21.31 -16.57
C THR A 157 1.82 -22.72 -16.82
N ILE A 158 0.89 -22.87 -17.74
CA ILE A 158 0.22 -24.12 -18.11
C ILE A 158 0.88 -24.75 -19.37
N ASP A 159 1.59 -23.93 -20.17
CA ASP A 159 2.46 -24.37 -21.28
C ASP A 159 3.92 -24.55 -20.75
#